data_9647937eb93095b23d7b9337dc5aa5e5
#
_entry.id   9647937eb93095b23d7b9337dc5aa5e5
#
_cell.length_a   1.000
_cell.length_b   1.000
_cell.length_c   1.000
_cell.angle_alpha   90.00
_cell.angle_beta   90.00
_cell.angle_gamma   90.00
#
_symmetry.space_group_name_H-M   'P 1'
#
loop_
_entity.id
_entity.type
_entity.pdbx_description
1 polymer ?
#
loop_
_entity_poly.entity_id
_entity_poly.type
_entity_poly.pdbx_seq_one_letter_code
_entity_poly.pdbx_strand_id
1 'polypeptide(L)'
;LTLEGARRLHGSDIPTVVVNDDSIPFTRKGRNVMHGFISDVKGELNPGLPCLLESEDGTFLGHGVALCTASEARCFTKGIAVKVRDGIGE
;
A
#
# COMPACT_ATOMS: atom_id res chain seq x y z
N LEU A 1 -12.88 4.58 -4.33
CA LEU A 1 -11.94 5.47 -3.66
C LEU A 1 -11.09 6.20 -4.71
N THR A 2 -10.99 7.51 -4.61
CA THR A 2 -10.15 8.34 -5.48
C THR A 2 -8.83 8.64 -4.79
N LEU A 3 -7.84 9.10 -5.56
CA LEU A 3 -6.54 9.46 -4.98
C LEU A 3 -6.67 10.57 -3.95
N GLU A 4 -7.46 11.60 -4.25
CA GLU A 4 -7.68 12.71 -3.32
C GLU A 4 -8.42 12.26 -2.06
N GLY A 5 -9.45 11.42 -2.21
CA GLY A 5 -10.17 10.85 -1.09
C GLY A 5 -9.27 9.99 -0.21
N ALA A 6 -8.41 9.18 -0.83
CA ALA A 6 -7.44 8.36 -0.11
C ALA A 6 -6.44 9.22 0.66
N ARG A 7 -5.98 10.31 0.06
CA ARG A 7 -5.05 11.24 0.73
C ARG A 7 -5.67 11.85 1.98
N ARG A 8 -6.96 12.22 1.92
CA ARG A 8 -7.69 12.76 3.07
C ARG A 8 -7.87 11.75 4.19
N LEU A 9 -7.94 10.46 3.84
CA LEU A 9 -8.11 9.37 4.80
C LEU A 9 -6.78 8.86 5.35
N HIS A 10 -5.66 9.34 4.82
CA HIS A 10 -4.33 8.96 5.29
C HIS A 10 -4.17 9.33 6.77
N GLY A 11 -3.78 8.34 7.57
CA GLY A 11 -3.68 8.50 9.02
C GLY A 11 -4.96 8.16 9.78
N SER A 12 -6.06 7.82 9.09
CA SER A 12 -7.31 7.36 9.70
C SER A 12 -7.28 5.83 9.90
N ASP A 13 -8.46 5.24 10.18
CA ASP A 13 -8.58 3.80 10.47
C ASP A 13 -8.43 2.88 9.25
N ILE A 14 -8.27 3.44 8.06
CA ILE A 14 -8.09 2.63 6.86
C ILE A 14 -6.72 1.95 6.92
N PRO A 15 -6.65 0.63 6.62
CA PRO A 15 -5.37 -0.07 6.65
C PRO A 15 -4.37 0.54 5.68
N THR A 16 -3.12 0.65 6.10
CA THR A 16 -2.06 1.26 5.32
C THR A 16 -0.90 0.28 5.19
N VAL A 17 -0.43 0.09 3.96
CA VAL A 17 0.74 -0.73 3.69
C VAL A 17 1.95 0.19 3.57
N VAL A 18 2.97 -0.06 4.40
CA VAL A 18 4.22 0.69 4.38
C VAL A 18 5.20 -0.03 3.46
N VAL A 19 5.70 0.67 2.47
CA VAL A 19 6.64 0.12 1.50
C VAL A 19 8.04 0.64 1.77
N ASN A 20 9.06 -0.16 1.40
CA ASN A 20 10.45 0.25 1.57
C ASN A 20 10.86 1.27 0.51
N ASP A 21 12.04 1.89 0.70
CA ASP A 21 12.52 2.96 -0.17
C ASP A 21 12.71 2.51 -1.63
N ASP A 22 13.06 1.25 -1.85
CA ASP A 22 13.30 0.72 -3.19
C ASP A 22 12.01 0.69 -4.02
N SER A 23 10.86 0.58 -3.37
CA SER A 23 9.58 0.50 -4.05
C SER A 23 8.91 1.87 -4.25
N ILE A 24 9.39 2.93 -3.61
CA ILE A 24 8.76 4.25 -3.68
C ILE A 24 8.55 4.73 -5.12
N PRO A 25 9.55 4.72 -6.00
CA PRO A 25 9.34 5.18 -7.38
C PRO A 25 8.26 4.39 -8.13
N PHE A 26 8.20 3.09 -7.90
CA PHE A 26 7.22 2.22 -8.57
C PHE A 26 5.82 2.43 -8.02
N THR A 27 5.70 2.53 -6.70
CA THR A 27 4.41 2.76 -6.04
C THR A 27 3.82 4.10 -6.43
N ARG A 28 4.64 5.14 -6.50
CA ARG A 28 4.19 6.48 -6.92
C ARG A 28 3.66 6.51 -8.35
N LYS A 29 4.19 5.65 -9.21
CA LYS A 29 3.76 5.53 -10.62
C LYS A 29 2.53 4.64 -10.79
N GLY A 30 2.00 4.08 -9.72
CA GLY A 30 0.82 3.22 -9.77
C GLY A 30 1.11 1.76 -10.09
N ARG A 31 2.35 1.32 -9.94
CA ARG A 31 2.71 -0.09 -10.15
C ARG A 31 2.35 -0.92 -8.93
N ASN A 32 1.99 -2.19 -9.15
CA ASN A 32 1.59 -3.08 -8.08
C ASN A 32 2.72 -3.30 -7.07
N VAL A 33 2.33 -3.41 -5.79
CA VAL A 33 3.29 -3.64 -4.71
C VAL A 33 3.49 -5.13 -4.52
N MET A 34 4.74 -5.57 -4.64
CA MET A 34 5.14 -6.95 -4.39
C MET A 34 5.35 -7.18 -2.89
N HIS A 35 5.17 -8.41 -2.42
CA HIS A 35 5.37 -8.73 -1.00
C HIS A 35 6.77 -8.34 -0.50
N GLY A 36 7.79 -8.51 -1.31
CA GLY A 36 9.17 -8.18 -0.93
C GLY A 36 9.43 -6.69 -0.68
N PHE A 37 8.51 -5.82 -1.06
CA PHE A 37 8.64 -4.38 -0.85
C PHE A 37 7.90 -3.87 0.39
N ILE A 38 7.20 -4.74 1.09
CA ILE A 38 6.44 -4.35 2.28
C ILE A 38 7.36 -4.29 3.49
N SER A 39 7.43 -3.13 4.15
CA SER A 39 8.15 -2.94 5.40
C SER A 39 7.26 -3.19 6.60
N ASP A 40 5.99 -2.78 6.54
CA ASP A 40 5.04 -2.95 7.63
C ASP A 40 3.62 -2.82 7.11
N VAL A 41 2.66 -3.20 7.94
CA VAL A 41 1.23 -3.03 7.65
C VAL A 41 0.58 -2.43 8.89
N LYS A 42 -0.09 -1.30 8.73
CA LYS A 42 -0.84 -0.64 9.80
C LYS A 42 -2.30 -0.96 9.66
N GLY A 43 -2.90 -1.48 10.72
CA GLY A 43 -4.31 -1.85 10.72
C GLY A 43 -4.55 -3.26 10.18
N GLU A 44 -5.80 -3.57 9.91
CA GLU A 44 -6.23 -4.90 9.50
C GLU A 44 -6.46 -4.93 7.98
N LEU A 45 -5.59 -5.64 7.28
CA LEU A 45 -5.64 -5.75 5.82
C LEU A 45 -6.49 -6.96 5.43
N ASN A 46 -7.46 -6.75 4.52
CA ASN A 46 -8.33 -7.82 4.03
C ASN A 46 -8.36 -7.85 2.51
N PRO A 47 -8.28 -9.04 1.90
CA PRO A 47 -8.33 -9.15 0.44
C PRO A 47 -9.59 -8.55 -0.15
N GLY A 48 -9.44 -7.79 -1.23
CA GLY A 48 -10.55 -7.16 -1.93
C GLY A 48 -10.98 -5.82 -1.35
N LEU A 49 -10.44 -5.40 -0.21
CA LEU A 49 -10.79 -4.13 0.41
C LEU A 49 -9.72 -3.07 0.14
N PRO A 50 -10.12 -1.77 0.14
CA PRO A 50 -9.16 -0.70 -0.13
C PRO A 50 -8.11 -0.55 0.97
N CYS A 51 -6.91 -0.14 0.58
CA CYS A 51 -5.83 0.19 1.50
C CYS A 51 -5.06 1.39 0.98
N LEU A 52 -4.35 2.06 1.88
CA LEU A 52 -3.48 3.17 1.54
C LEU A 52 -2.04 2.68 1.46
N LEU A 53 -1.21 3.44 0.76
CA LEU A 53 0.21 3.14 0.59
C LEU A 53 1.02 4.33 1.09
N GLU A 54 2.03 4.05 1.92
CA GLU A 54 2.93 5.08 2.43
C GLU A 54 4.37 4.58 2.47
N SER A 55 5.32 5.51 2.55
CA SER A 55 6.72 5.19 2.74
C SER A 55 7.03 4.97 4.23
N GLU A 56 8.24 4.51 4.53
CA GLU A 56 8.66 4.26 5.91
C GLU A 56 8.67 5.53 6.77
N ASP A 57 8.80 6.71 6.15
CA ASP A 57 8.75 7.99 6.85
C ASP A 57 7.31 8.54 7.00
N GLY A 58 6.31 7.80 6.53
CA GLY A 58 4.92 8.21 6.65
C GLY A 58 4.37 9.02 5.49
N THR A 59 5.13 9.18 4.41
CA THR A 59 4.67 9.94 3.25
C THR A 59 3.64 9.15 2.45
N PHE A 60 2.49 9.75 2.18
CA PHE A 60 1.43 9.13 1.37
C PHE A 60 1.91 8.94 -0.08
N LEU A 61 1.73 7.73 -0.61
CA LEU A 61 2.18 7.40 -1.97
C LEU A 61 1.03 7.06 -2.92
N GLY A 62 -0.10 6.62 -2.40
CA GLY A 62 -1.23 6.24 -3.25
C GLY A 62 -2.20 5.33 -2.52
N HIS A 63 -3.09 4.68 -3.28
CA HIS A 63 -4.04 3.73 -2.74
C HIS A 63 -4.23 2.57 -3.70
N GLY A 64 -4.78 1.49 -3.18
CA GLY A 64 -5.05 0.31 -3.99
C GLY A 64 -5.99 -0.65 -3.28
N VAL A 65 -6.02 -1.87 -3.77
CA VAL A 65 -6.82 -2.96 -3.21
C VAL A 65 -5.88 -4.04 -2.70
N ALA A 66 -6.07 -4.44 -1.45
CA ALA A 66 -5.27 -5.50 -0.86
C ALA A 66 -5.61 -6.84 -1.53
N LEU A 67 -4.59 -7.66 -1.75
CA LEU A 67 -4.76 -9.02 -2.28
C LEU A 67 -4.48 -10.09 -1.23
N CYS A 68 -4.14 -9.67 0.00
CA CYS A 68 -3.80 -10.58 1.09
C CYS A 68 -4.17 -9.96 2.43
N THR A 69 -4.12 -10.77 3.50
CA THR A 69 -4.25 -10.28 4.88
C THR A 69 -2.91 -9.71 5.35
N ALA A 70 -2.92 -9.01 6.51
CA ALA A 70 -1.70 -8.49 7.10
C ALA A 70 -0.71 -9.61 7.43
N SER A 71 -1.20 -10.75 7.95
CA SER A 71 -0.35 -11.91 8.24
C SER A 71 0.32 -12.44 6.97
N GLU A 72 -0.44 -12.58 5.90
CA GLU A 72 0.08 -13.05 4.61
C GLU A 72 1.10 -12.07 4.03
N ALA A 73 0.83 -10.76 4.16
CA ALA A 73 1.75 -9.73 3.68
C ALA A 73 3.12 -9.83 4.36
N ARG A 74 3.13 -10.20 5.64
CA ARG A 74 4.37 -10.34 6.41
C ARG A 74 5.09 -11.66 6.16
N CYS A 75 4.36 -12.71 5.80
CA CYS A 75 4.92 -14.06 5.64
C CYS A 75 5.38 -14.36 4.22
N PHE A 76 4.70 -13.84 3.22
CA PHE A 76 5.03 -14.10 1.84
C PHE A 76 6.17 -13.20 1.37
N THR A 77 7.04 -13.76 0.54
CA THR A 77 8.19 -13.04 -0.03
C THR A 77 8.07 -12.85 -1.54
N LYS A 78 7.09 -13.48 -2.18
CA LYS A 78 6.88 -13.42 -3.63
C LYS A 78 5.42 -13.15 -3.93
N GLY A 79 5.17 -12.57 -5.10
CA GLY A 79 3.82 -12.28 -5.58
C GLY A 79 3.40 -10.85 -5.28
N ILE A 80 2.22 -10.49 -5.78
CA ILE A 80 1.66 -9.15 -5.64
C ILE A 80 0.84 -9.09 -4.36
N ALA A 81 1.16 -8.14 -3.49
CA ALA A 81 0.44 -7.95 -2.23
C ALA A 81 -0.67 -6.91 -2.36
N VAL A 82 -0.44 -5.86 -3.12
CA VAL A 82 -1.43 -4.78 -3.32
C VAL A 82 -1.49 -4.44 -4.80
N LYS A 83 -2.72 -4.42 -5.33
CA LYS A 83 -2.95 -3.93 -6.68
C LYS A 83 -3.20 -2.42 -6.58
N VAL A 84 -2.23 -1.63 -7.00
CA VAL A 84 -2.31 -0.18 -6.90
C VAL A 84 -3.34 0.35 -7.89
N ARG A 85 -4.24 1.18 -7.41
CA ARG A 85 -5.27 1.83 -8.23
C ARG A 85 -4.81 3.16 -8.74
N ASP A 86 -4.12 3.93 -7.88
CA ASP A 86 -3.61 5.24 -8.26
C ASP A 86 -2.44 5.61 -7.35
N GLY A 87 -1.41 6.19 -7.92
CA GLY A 87 -0.24 6.70 -7.20
C GLY A 87 -0.14 8.21 -7.36
N ILE A 88 0.60 8.86 -6.48
CA ILE A 88 0.75 10.34 -6.51
C ILE A 88 1.56 10.84 -7.70
N GLY A 89 2.18 9.95 -8.47
CA GLY A 89 3.04 10.31 -9.58
C GLY A 89 4.46 10.66 -9.13
N GLU A 90 5.21 11.23 -10.02
CA GLU A 90 6.60 11.61 -9.76
C GLU A 90 6.71 12.99 -9.12
#